data_0a3572bb4ce48964afe795b60a941904
#
_entry.id   0a3572bb4ce48964afe795b60a941904
#
_cell.length_a   1.000
_cell.length_b   1.000
_cell.length_c   1.000
_cell.angle_alpha   90.00
_cell.angle_beta   90.00
_cell.angle_gamma   90.00
#
_symmetry.space_group_name_H-M   'P 1'
#
loop_
_entity.id
_entity.type
_entity.pdbx_description
1 polymer ?
#
loop_
_entity_poly.entity_id
_entity_poly.type
_entity_poly.pdbx_seq_one_letter_code
_entity_poly.pdbx_strand_id
1 'polypeptide(L)'
;LWEDPAHRAIIEDALTSHAAALRIVADARIAAGRAAARTRDADALVARSIAEGRELTWGEQQSLRDLRETPTVAWQREIISARVRDEVLAGLGAVKLREARRQLRSGLLLTDQMLNIIAEATPAILRGDPILLVGETGGAKTALAEHLSRTAIGAEPELVSGYGDITSAQLIGSHELRASGGATSSVFVPGPLLRAMTEGRPVILDEINAMPPEFLKRLNRILQLRPGDTLHVQEDAGRPVLIAHGFAILATANEQTPHRYRGLDRLSAELVNRFGANSYRVHYPDAGLDYVAFPTENALLAAAAVVDDRGALPASIDVDVLQRVARAAFISQQVFAGAHGEGFEAFVSTDRQIDGRPGLEESVLAPRTLVALLHKVAGSAGTVTIERALTRFVEGVMHREDRRVLAMIIQGQGFRLG
;
A
#
# COMPACT_ATOMS: atom_id res chain seq x y z
N LEU A 1 -2.04 -2.79 -17.11
CA LEU A 1 -3.49 -2.46 -17.16
C LEU A 1 -4.11 -2.81 -18.52
N TRP A 2 -3.47 -2.47 -19.63
CA TRP A 2 -4.00 -2.73 -20.99
C TRP A 2 -3.94 -4.17 -21.43
N GLU A 3 -3.07 -4.97 -20.84
CA GLU A 3 -2.92 -6.41 -21.13
C GLU A 3 -4.03 -7.28 -20.55
N ASP A 4 -4.69 -6.83 -19.48
CA ASP A 4 -5.82 -7.51 -18.87
C ASP A 4 -7.10 -7.23 -19.68
N PRO A 5 -7.76 -8.25 -20.28
CA PRO A 5 -8.95 -8.06 -21.11
C PRO A 5 -10.11 -7.39 -20.37
N ALA A 6 -10.24 -7.63 -19.08
CA ALA A 6 -11.31 -7.06 -18.28
C ALA A 6 -11.02 -5.58 -17.93
N HIS A 7 -9.76 -5.20 -17.67
CA HIS A 7 -9.38 -3.80 -17.55
C HIS A 7 -9.57 -3.08 -18.88
N ARG A 8 -9.18 -3.70 -19.98
CA ARG A 8 -9.39 -3.13 -21.33
C ARG A 8 -10.86 -2.83 -21.58
N ALA A 9 -11.76 -3.77 -21.29
CA ALA A 9 -13.19 -3.57 -21.47
C ALA A 9 -13.74 -2.39 -20.66
N ILE A 10 -13.33 -2.22 -19.41
CA ILE A 10 -13.72 -1.10 -18.56
C ILE A 10 -13.18 0.23 -19.13
N ILE A 11 -11.93 0.23 -19.57
CA ILE A 11 -11.29 1.44 -20.13
C ILE A 11 -11.94 1.80 -21.47
N GLU A 12 -12.22 0.84 -22.34
CA GLU A 12 -12.88 1.05 -23.64
C GLU A 12 -14.30 1.58 -23.45
N ASP A 13 -15.07 1.06 -22.49
CA ASP A 13 -16.40 1.54 -22.18
C ASP A 13 -16.34 2.99 -21.63
N ALA A 14 -15.44 3.26 -20.70
CA ALA A 14 -15.22 4.61 -20.17
C ALA A 14 -14.75 5.60 -21.27
N LEU A 15 -13.85 5.18 -22.16
CA LEU A 15 -13.40 6.02 -23.29
C LEU A 15 -14.51 6.26 -24.30
N THR A 16 -15.37 5.26 -24.56
CA THR A 16 -16.50 5.38 -25.49
C THR A 16 -17.53 6.38 -24.94
N SER A 17 -17.89 6.25 -23.67
CA SER A 17 -18.77 7.19 -22.96
C SER A 17 -18.16 8.59 -22.93
N HIS A 18 -16.86 8.69 -22.65
CA HIS A 18 -16.14 9.94 -22.64
C HIS A 18 -16.07 10.59 -24.03
N ALA A 19 -15.83 9.82 -25.10
CA ALA A 19 -15.79 10.31 -26.47
C ALA A 19 -17.15 10.87 -26.93
N ALA A 20 -18.24 10.16 -26.59
CA ALA A 20 -19.59 10.64 -26.88
C ALA A 20 -19.88 11.98 -26.14
N ALA A 21 -19.51 12.04 -24.89
CA ALA A 21 -19.70 13.23 -24.08
C ALA A 21 -18.79 14.40 -24.49
N LEU A 22 -17.54 14.12 -24.93
CA LEU A 22 -16.68 15.16 -25.53
C LEU A 22 -17.25 15.74 -26.80
N ARG A 23 -17.92 14.94 -27.65
CA ARG A 23 -18.64 15.44 -28.84
C ARG A 23 -19.71 16.43 -28.43
N ILE A 24 -20.55 16.10 -27.44
CA ILE A 24 -21.62 16.98 -26.94
C ILE A 24 -21.00 18.28 -26.39
N VAL A 25 -19.89 18.20 -25.64
CA VAL A 25 -19.18 19.38 -25.11
C VAL A 25 -18.56 20.20 -26.24
N ALA A 26 -18.01 19.55 -27.28
CA ALA A 26 -17.44 20.23 -28.42
C ALA A 26 -18.53 20.97 -29.22
N ASP A 27 -19.65 20.29 -29.46
CA ASP A 27 -20.81 20.93 -30.14
C ASP A 27 -21.37 22.11 -29.34
N ALA A 28 -21.46 21.98 -28.02
CA ALA A 28 -21.85 23.06 -27.13
C ALA A 28 -20.86 24.23 -27.13
N ARG A 29 -19.55 23.96 -27.23
CA ARG A 29 -18.51 24.99 -27.35
C ARG A 29 -18.60 25.72 -28.68
N ILE A 30 -18.83 25.01 -29.79
CA ILE A 30 -19.02 25.57 -31.10
C ILE A 30 -20.29 26.44 -31.10
N ALA A 31 -21.38 25.99 -30.53
CA ALA A 31 -22.61 26.73 -30.39
C ALA A 31 -22.42 28.01 -29.55
N ALA A 32 -21.70 27.93 -28.43
CA ALA A 32 -21.38 29.08 -27.58
C ALA A 32 -20.46 30.07 -28.29
N GLY A 33 -19.48 29.60 -29.07
CA GLY A 33 -18.62 30.46 -29.92
C GLY A 33 -19.40 31.20 -30.98
N ARG A 34 -20.34 30.53 -31.64
CA ARG A 34 -21.25 31.14 -32.62
C ARG A 34 -22.16 32.19 -31.97
N ALA A 35 -22.69 31.89 -30.77
CA ALA A 35 -23.50 32.85 -30.02
C ALA A 35 -22.70 34.07 -29.61
N ALA A 36 -21.47 33.92 -29.13
CA ALA A 36 -20.58 35.04 -28.80
C ALA A 36 -20.18 35.90 -30.05
N ALA A 37 -20.01 35.27 -31.20
CA ALA A 37 -19.79 35.96 -32.45
C ALA A 37 -21.02 36.80 -32.85
N ARG A 38 -22.21 36.22 -32.78
CA ARG A 38 -23.46 36.93 -33.04
C ARG A 38 -23.66 38.13 -32.12
N THR A 39 -23.37 38.00 -30.83
CA THR A 39 -23.44 39.09 -29.87
C THR A 39 -22.50 40.23 -30.27
N ARG A 40 -21.23 39.91 -30.64
CA ARG A 40 -20.25 40.90 -31.10
C ARG A 40 -20.69 41.59 -32.37
N ASP A 41 -21.26 40.84 -33.31
CA ASP A 41 -21.78 41.40 -34.56
C ASP A 41 -22.98 42.35 -34.31
N ALA A 42 -23.87 41.97 -33.38
CA ALA A 42 -24.98 42.79 -32.93
C ALA A 42 -24.48 44.10 -32.27
N ASP A 43 -23.50 44.01 -31.39
CA ASP A 43 -22.94 45.17 -30.70
C ASP A 43 -22.15 46.07 -31.68
N ALA A 44 -21.44 45.48 -32.64
CA ALA A 44 -20.75 46.22 -33.69
C ALA A 44 -21.74 46.98 -34.59
N LEU A 45 -22.88 46.39 -34.90
CA LEU A 45 -23.92 47.02 -35.72
C LEU A 45 -24.54 48.22 -34.99
N VAL A 46 -24.81 48.09 -33.70
CA VAL A 46 -25.29 49.19 -32.85
C VAL A 46 -24.24 50.28 -32.69
N ALA A 47 -22.97 49.90 -32.42
CA ALA A 47 -21.87 50.86 -32.27
C ALA A 47 -21.64 51.68 -33.53
N ARG A 48 -21.76 51.07 -34.73
CA ARG A 48 -21.64 51.78 -36.04
C ARG A 48 -22.75 52.78 -36.21
N SER A 49 -24.00 52.42 -35.94
CA SER A 49 -25.16 53.34 -36.02
C SER A 49 -24.96 54.54 -35.11
N ILE A 50 -24.48 54.36 -33.90
CA ILE A 50 -24.18 55.44 -32.94
C ILE A 50 -23.04 56.33 -33.47
N ALA A 51 -21.95 55.74 -33.98
CA ALA A 51 -20.81 56.51 -34.51
C ALA A 51 -21.18 57.32 -35.72
N GLU A 52 -22.10 56.87 -36.58
CA GLU A 52 -22.59 57.56 -37.77
C GLU A 52 -23.74 58.56 -37.45
N GLY A 53 -24.16 58.59 -36.15
CA GLY A 53 -25.21 59.53 -35.71
C GLY A 53 -26.56 59.32 -36.41
N ARG A 54 -26.85 58.09 -36.85
CA ARG A 54 -28.09 57.71 -37.54
C ARG A 54 -28.82 56.57 -36.83
N GLU A 55 -30.10 56.53 -37.12
CA GLU A 55 -30.85 55.34 -36.67
C GLU A 55 -30.56 54.12 -37.54
N LEU A 56 -30.74 52.91 -36.97
CA LEU A 56 -30.66 51.64 -37.67
C LEU A 56 -31.71 51.58 -38.80
N THR A 57 -31.27 51.22 -40.00
CA THR A 57 -32.18 50.94 -41.11
C THR A 57 -33.06 49.72 -40.77
N TRP A 58 -34.21 49.58 -41.46
CA TRP A 58 -35.09 48.45 -41.25
C TRP A 58 -34.37 47.10 -41.41
N GLY A 59 -33.49 46.95 -42.39
CA GLY A 59 -32.68 45.74 -42.60
C GLY A 59 -31.69 45.47 -41.44
N GLU A 60 -31.08 46.55 -40.89
CA GLU A 60 -30.16 46.43 -39.75
C GLU A 60 -30.91 46.09 -38.47
N GLN A 61 -32.16 46.62 -38.29
CA GLN A 61 -33.00 46.27 -37.17
C GLN A 61 -33.44 44.80 -37.23
N GLN A 62 -33.72 44.26 -38.42
CA GLN A 62 -34.06 42.88 -38.62
C GLN A 62 -32.82 41.99 -38.34
N SER A 63 -31.66 42.34 -38.88
CA SER A 63 -30.40 41.63 -38.57
C SER A 63 -30.06 41.65 -37.09
N LEU A 64 -30.33 42.73 -36.38
CA LEU A 64 -30.10 42.83 -34.95
C LEU A 64 -31.02 41.89 -34.16
N ARG A 65 -32.28 41.74 -34.58
CA ARG A 65 -33.22 40.77 -33.98
C ARG A 65 -32.72 39.35 -34.19
N ASP A 66 -32.37 38.97 -35.42
CA ASP A 66 -31.86 37.64 -35.76
C ASP A 66 -30.58 37.29 -35.00
N LEU A 67 -29.69 38.26 -34.77
CA LEU A 67 -28.45 38.09 -34.00
C LEU A 67 -28.71 37.92 -32.50
N ARG A 68 -29.77 38.51 -31.94
CA ARG A 68 -30.13 38.44 -30.51
C ARG A 68 -31.03 37.27 -30.13
N GLU A 69 -31.69 36.63 -31.07
CA GLU A 69 -32.47 35.41 -30.86
C GLU A 69 -31.56 34.20 -30.71
N THR A 70 -31.02 33.99 -29.53
CA THR A 70 -30.17 32.81 -29.26
C THR A 70 -30.70 32.03 -28.03
N PRO A 71 -30.96 30.74 -28.15
CA PRO A 71 -31.29 29.94 -26.99
C PRO A 71 -30.07 29.79 -26.05
N THR A 72 -30.27 30.00 -24.79
CA THR A 72 -29.25 29.88 -23.74
C THR A 72 -28.87 28.39 -23.54
N VAL A 73 -27.71 27.97 -24.03
CA VAL A 73 -27.17 26.60 -23.93
C VAL A 73 -26.20 26.44 -22.74
N ALA A 74 -26.03 27.49 -21.93
CA ALA A 74 -25.00 27.50 -20.87
C ALA A 74 -25.23 26.43 -19.77
N TRP A 75 -26.46 26.25 -19.32
CA TRP A 75 -26.80 25.29 -18.27
C TRP A 75 -26.66 23.82 -18.71
N GLN A 76 -26.98 23.49 -19.96
CA GLN A 76 -26.80 22.14 -20.51
C GLN A 76 -25.33 21.73 -20.52
N ARG A 77 -24.41 22.66 -20.78
CA ARG A 77 -22.98 22.43 -20.83
C ARG A 77 -22.38 22.06 -19.46
N GLU A 78 -22.85 22.70 -18.37
CA GLU A 78 -22.38 22.40 -17.02
C GLU A 78 -22.82 21.01 -16.56
N ILE A 79 -24.11 20.67 -16.78
CA ILE A 79 -24.65 19.36 -16.42
C ILE A 79 -23.96 18.23 -17.17
N ILE A 80 -23.75 18.36 -18.49
CA ILE A 80 -23.07 17.36 -19.30
C ILE A 80 -21.60 17.22 -18.87
N SER A 81 -20.90 18.31 -18.61
CA SER A 81 -19.49 18.27 -18.17
C SER A 81 -19.34 17.60 -16.80
N ALA A 82 -20.26 17.84 -15.87
CA ALA A 82 -20.28 17.19 -14.56
C ALA A 82 -20.54 15.70 -14.68
N ARG A 83 -21.55 15.28 -15.44
CA ARG A 83 -21.90 13.89 -15.67
C ARG A 83 -20.76 13.10 -16.32
N VAL A 84 -20.12 13.66 -17.36
CA VAL A 84 -18.95 13.04 -18.01
C VAL A 84 -17.82 12.82 -17.03
N ARG A 85 -17.52 13.81 -16.22
CA ARG A 85 -16.47 13.72 -15.21
C ARG A 85 -16.78 12.60 -14.22
N ASP A 86 -18.03 12.52 -13.75
CA ASP A 86 -18.44 11.52 -12.76
C ASP A 86 -18.41 10.09 -13.34
N GLU A 87 -18.81 9.89 -14.59
CA GLU A 87 -18.70 8.60 -15.29
C GLU A 87 -17.24 8.16 -15.48
N VAL A 88 -16.35 9.09 -15.89
CA VAL A 88 -14.91 8.80 -16.01
C VAL A 88 -14.28 8.49 -14.67
N LEU A 89 -14.60 9.24 -13.62
CA LEU A 89 -14.08 8.99 -12.27
C LEU A 89 -14.57 7.65 -11.73
N ALA A 90 -15.82 7.27 -11.99
CA ALA A 90 -16.35 5.96 -11.60
C ALA A 90 -15.63 4.81 -12.32
N GLY A 91 -15.38 4.94 -13.62
CA GLY A 91 -14.63 3.97 -14.41
C GLY A 91 -13.18 3.81 -13.93
N LEU A 92 -12.48 4.92 -13.68
CA LEU A 92 -11.13 4.90 -13.12
C LEU A 92 -11.10 4.30 -11.71
N GLY A 93 -12.12 4.60 -10.89
CA GLY A 93 -12.28 4.00 -9.56
C GLY A 93 -12.41 2.49 -9.62
N ALA A 94 -13.22 1.95 -10.54
CA ALA A 94 -13.39 0.51 -10.72
C ALA A 94 -12.09 -0.17 -11.16
N VAL A 95 -11.32 0.44 -12.07
CA VAL A 95 -10.00 -0.07 -12.48
C VAL A 95 -9.03 -0.08 -11.31
N LYS A 96 -8.98 1.00 -10.53
CA LYS A 96 -8.11 1.10 -9.35
C LYS A 96 -8.45 0.03 -8.29
N LEU A 97 -9.73 -0.21 -8.04
CA LEU A 97 -10.18 -1.23 -7.09
C LEU A 97 -9.84 -2.65 -7.56
N ARG A 98 -10.00 -2.95 -8.84
CA ARG A 98 -9.60 -4.26 -9.40
C ARG A 98 -8.10 -4.49 -9.28
N GLU A 99 -7.30 -3.50 -9.60
CA GLU A 99 -5.85 -3.60 -9.46
C GLU A 99 -5.44 -3.78 -8.00
N ALA A 100 -6.01 -3.00 -7.09
CA ALA A 100 -5.78 -3.13 -5.66
C ALA A 100 -6.15 -4.54 -5.13
N ARG A 101 -7.30 -5.09 -5.57
CA ARG A 101 -7.69 -6.47 -5.25
C ARG A 101 -6.69 -7.50 -5.78
N ARG A 102 -6.23 -7.34 -7.01
CA ARG A 102 -5.23 -8.24 -7.61
C ARG A 102 -3.92 -8.20 -6.85
N GLN A 103 -3.44 -7.01 -6.49
CA GLN A 103 -2.27 -6.82 -5.64
C GLN A 103 -2.45 -7.47 -4.27
N LEU A 104 -3.59 -7.26 -3.63
CA LEU A 104 -3.88 -7.87 -2.32
C LEU A 104 -3.92 -9.41 -2.39
N ARG A 105 -4.45 -9.98 -3.46
CA ARG A 105 -4.41 -11.43 -3.71
C ARG A 105 -3.01 -11.98 -3.96
N SER A 106 -2.12 -11.18 -4.51
CA SER A 106 -0.69 -11.54 -4.65
C SER A 106 0.10 -11.33 -3.34
N GLY A 107 -0.56 -10.90 -2.28
CA GLY A 107 0.00 -10.79 -0.92
C GLY A 107 0.35 -9.36 -0.47
N LEU A 108 0.37 -8.38 -1.37
CA LEU A 108 0.77 -7.01 -1.03
C LEU A 108 -0.03 -5.98 -1.81
N LEU A 109 -0.70 -5.05 -1.13
CA LEU A 109 -1.18 -3.81 -1.71
C LEU A 109 -0.07 -2.77 -1.60
N LEU A 110 0.36 -2.23 -2.74
CA LEU A 110 1.42 -1.24 -2.81
C LEU A 110 0.89 0.14 -2.44
N THR A 111 1.42 0.70 -1.36
CA THR A 111 1.22 2.11 -0.97
C THR A 111 2.21 3.00 -1.71
N ASP A 112 1.97 4.31 -1.74
CA ASP A 112 2.89 5.27 -2.36
C ASP A 112 4.29 5.20 -1.73
N GLN A 113 4.36 5.03 -0.41
CA GLN A 113 5.63 4.83 0.29
C GLN A 113 6.35 3.56 -0.17
N MET A 114 5.64 2.44 -0.32
CA MET A 114 6.23 1.19 -0.78
C MET A 114 6.76 1.31 -2.21
N LEU A 115 6.07 2.03 -3.08
CA LEU A 115 6.54 2.31 -4.44
C LEU A 115 7.85 3.11 -4.44
N ASN A 116 7.99 4.09 -3.55
CA ASN A 116 9.23 4.84 -3.38
C ASN A 116 10.37 3.95 -2.87
N ILE A 117 10.11 3.11 -1.86
CA ILE A 117 11.09 2.14 -1.35
C ILE A 117 11.53 1.17 -2.48
N ILE A 118 10.60 0.67 -3.28
CA ILE A 118 10.92 -0.21 -4.42
C ILE A 118 11.83 0.50 -5.42
N ALA A 119 11.53 1.74 -5.77
CA ALA A 119 12.34 2.52 -6.71
C ALA A 119 13.77 2.74 -6.19
N GLU A 120 13.93 3.06 -4.90
CA GLU A 120 15.23 3.31 -4.28
C GLU A 120 16.02 2.03 -4.00
N ALA A 121 15.36 0.94 -3.57
CA ALA A 121 16.02 -0.31 -3.19
C ALA A 121 16.41 -1.17 -4.39
N THR A 122 15.68 -1.12 -5.50
CA THR A 122 15.93 -1.97 -6.68
C THR A 122 17.37 -1.90 -7.19
N PRO A 123 18.00 -0.71 -7.38
CA PRO A 123 19.39 -0.64 -7.82
C PRO A 123 20.38 -1.28 -6.84
N ALA A 124 20.11 -1.19 -5.52
CA ALA A 124 20.94 -1.79 -4.49
C ALA A 124 20.83 -3.33 -4.52
N ILE A 125 19.62 -3.86 -4.64
CA ILE A 125 19.37 -5.32 -4.75
C ILE A 125 20.08 -5.90 -5.97
N LEU A 126 20.02 -5.22 -7.11
CA LEU A 126 20.69 -5.66 -8.34
C LEU A 126 22.23 -5.73 -8.21
N ARG A 127 22.82 -4.92 -7.34
CA ARG A 127 24.25 -5.00 -6.99
C ARG A 127 24.57 -6.06 -5.92
N GLY A 128 23.54 -6.66 -5.31
CA GLY A 128 23.69 -7.57 -4.17
C GLY A 128 23.93 -6.84 -2.84
N ASP A 129 23.64 -5.53 -2.76
CA ASP A 129 23.72 -4.80 -1.49
C ASP A 129 22.61 -5.26 -0.54
N PRO A 130 22.89 -5.40 0.76
CA PRO A 130 21.90 -5.81 1.73
C PRO A 130 20.86 -4.69 1.98
N ILE A 131 19.60 -5.09 2.18
CA ILE A 131 18.46 -4.21 2.47
C ILE A 131 17.92 -4.52 3.86
N LEU A 132 17.56 -3.49 4.64
CA LEU A 132 16.87 -3.62 5.91
C LEU A 132 15.52 -2.89 5.86
N LEU A 133 14.44 -3.62 6.10
CA LEU A 133 13.09 -3.07 6.24
C LEU A 133 12.70 -3.03 7.71
N VAL A 134 12.57 -1.84 8.29
CA VAL A 134 12.20 -1.64 9.69
C VAL A 134 10.80 -1.07 9.78
N GLY A 135 10.00 -1.51 10.76
CA GLY A 135 8.66 -0.94 10.98
C GLY A 135 7.83 -1.78 11.93
N GLU A 136 6.60 -1.36 12.13
CA GLU A 136 5.69 -1.99 13.07
C GLU A 136 5.17 -3.36 12.60
N THR A 137 4.69 -4.16 13.55
CA THR A 137 4.12 -5.48 13.25
C THR A 137 2.90 -5.37 12.33
N GLY A 138 2.75 -6.30 11.39
CA GLY A 138 1.64 -6.27 10.44
C GLY A 138 1.72 -5.18 9.36
N GLY A 139 2.82 -4.41 9.29
CA GLY A 139 3.10 -3.38 8.29
C GLY A 139 3.57 -3.91 6.93
N ALA A 140 3.42 -5.20 6.66
CA ALA A 140 3.73 -5.87 5.38
C ALA A 140 5.20 -5.85 4.95
N LYS A 141 6.17 -5.74 5.88
CA LYS A 141 7.62 -5.74 5.60
C LYS A 141 8.07 -6.98 4.83
N THR A 142 7.69 -8.18 5.31
CA THR A 142 8.03 -9.46 4.69
C THR A 142 7.46 -9.57 3.28
N ALA A 143 6.19 -9.18 3.09
CA ALA A 143 5.54 -9.18 1.78
C ALA A 143 6.21 -8.18 0.81
N LEU A 144 6.68 -7.02 1.32
CA LEU A 144 7.46 -6.06 0.52
C LEU A 144 8.83 -6.63 0.13
N ALA A 145 9.52 -7.33 1.05
CA ALA A 145 10.78 -8.01 0.75
C ALA A 145 10.61 -9.10 -0.32
N GLU A 146 9.56 -9.91 -0.23
CA GLU A 146 9.21 -10.90 -1.26
C GLU A 146 8.90 -10.24 -2.61
N HIS A 147 8.12 -9.16 -2.60
CA HIS A 147 7.80 -8.42 -3.82
C HIS A 147 9.06 -7.85 -4.48
N LEU A 148 9.95 -7.23 -3.70
CA LEU A 148 11.25 -6.73 -4.18
C LEU A 148 12.10 -7.86 -4.78
N SER A 149 12.17 -9.01 -4.12
CA SER A 149 12.93 -10.16 -4.60
C SER A 149 12.44 -10.64 -5.97
N ARG A 150 11.11 -10.81 -6.12
CA ARG A 150 10.50 -11.27 -7.36
C ARG A 150 10.62 -10.25 -8.49
N THR A 151 10.45 -8.97 -8.19
CA THR A 151 10.43 -7.91 -9.23
C THR A 151 11.82 -7.46 -9.64
N ALA A 152 12.79 -7.36 -8.72
CA ALA A 152 14.15 -6.91 -9.03
C ALA A 152 15.02 -8.05 -9.61
N ILE A 153 14.95 -9.25 -9.04
CA ILE A 153 15.81 -10.39 -9.43
C ILE A 153 15.09 -11.38 -10.35
N GLY A 154 13.76 -11.44 -10.28
CA GLY A 154 12.97 -12.42 -11.04
C GLY A 154 13.01 -13.83 -10.46
N ALA A 155 13.41 -13.98 -9.18
CA ALA A 155 13.54 -15.28 -8.51
C ALA A 155 12.76 -15.29 -7.20
N GLU A 156 12.25 -16.48 -6.83
CA GLU A 156 11.64 -16.68 -5.51
C GLU A 156 12.72 -16.65 -4.42
N PRO A 157 12.53 -15.86 -3.36
CA PRO A 157 13.49 -15.79 -2.27
C PRO A 157 13.49 -17.06 -1.40
N GLU A 158 14.62 -17.35 -0.78
CA GLU A 158 14.64 -18.22 0.40
C GLU A 158 14.19 -17.43 1.62
N LEU A 159 13.17 -17.91 2.32
CA LEU A 159 12.65 -17.27 3.53
C LEU A 159 13.20 -17.96 4.77
N VAL A 160 13.83 -17.20 5.63
CA VAL A 160 14.35 -17.64 6.93
C VAL A 160 13.71 -16.79 8.01
N SER A 161 12.84 -17.40 8.82
CA SER A 161 12.24 -16.73 9.98
C SER A 161 13.21 -16.71 11.17
N GLY A 162 13.36 -15.54 11.81
CA GLY A 162 14.17 -15.37 13.01
C GLY A 162 13.49 -16.00 14.24
N TYR A 163 14.27 -16.75 14.99
CA TYR A 163 13.89 -17.25 16.32
C TYR A 163 15.14 -17.50 17.17
N GLY A 164 14.96 -17.49 18.50
CA GLY A 164 16.09 -17.47 19.46
C GLY A 164 17.06 -18.65 19.39
N ASP A 165 16.65 -19.79 18.86
CA ASP A 165 17.46 -21.03 18.83
C ASP A 165 18.03 -21.34 17.44
N ILE A 166 17.92 -20.40 16.48
CA ILE A 166 18.48 -20.61 15.13
C ILE A 166 20.01 -20.70 15.18
N THR A 167 20.57 -21.70 14.53
CA THR A 167 22.02 -21.92 14.51
C THR A 167 22.63 -21.61 13.14
N SER A 168 23.94 -21.31 13.12
CA SER A 168 24.68 -21.16 11.87
C SER A 168 24.61 -22.43 11.02
N ALA A 169 24.62 -23.61 11.63
CA ALA A 169 24.50 -24.89 10.93
C ALA A 169 23.16 -25.04 10.19
N GLN A 170 22.06 -24.55 10.76
CA GLN A 170 20.75 -24.58 10.10
C GLN A 170 20.68 -23.65 8.90
N LEU A 171 21.42 -22.53 8.90
CA LEU A 171 21.40 -21.56 7.82
C LEU A 171 22.48 -21.78 6.75
N ILE A 172 23.68 -22.15 7.16
CA ILE A 172 24.80 -22.40 6.27
C ILE A 172 24.80 -23.86 5.79
N GLY A 173 24.59 -24.77 6.69
CA GLY A 173 24.57 -26.20 6.42
C GLY A 173 25.34 -27.02 7.49
N SER A 174 25.13 -28.30 7.46
CA SER A 174 25.75 -29.25 8.36
C SER A 174 26.04 -30.59 7.69
N HIS A 175 26.94 -31.37 8.29
CA HIS A 175 27.21 -32.73 7.85
C HIS A 175 26.10 -33.68 8.36
N GLU A 176 25.52 -34.42 7.44
CA GLU A 176 24.55 -35.48 7.73
C GLU A 176 25.15 -36.84 7.43
N LEU A 177 24.85 -37.84 8.25
CA LEU A 177 25.23 -39.22 7.99
C LEU A 177 24.20 -39.87 7.05
N ARG A 178 24.65 -40.28 5.88
CA ARG A 178 23.82 -41.00 4.91
C ARG A 178 24.30 -42.42 4.72
N ALA A 179 23.42 -43.38 4.87
CA ALA A 179 23.70 -44.76 4.55
C ALA A 179 23.49 -45.03 3.07
N SER A 180 24.55 -45.48 2.36
CA SER A 180 24.48 -45.86 0.95
C SER A 180 25.32 -47.11 0.75
N GLY A 181 24.75 -48.16 0.13
CA GLY A 181 25.46 -49.40 -0.21
C GLY A 181 26.06 -50.17 0.98
N GLY A 182 25.51 -50.07 2.19
CA GLY A 182 26.04 -50.74 3.40
C GLY A 182 27.14 -50.02 4.15
N ALA A 183 27.56 -48.83 3.66
CA ALA A 183 28.50 -47.93 4.34
C ALA A 183 27.81 -46.62 4.73
N THR A 184 28.23 -46.05 5.87
CA THR A 184 27.79 -44.71 6.28
C THR A 184 28.83 -43.68 5.85
N SER A 185 28.37 -42.67 5.06
CA SER A 185 29.21 -41.54 4.65
C SER A 185 28.69 -40.25 5.24
N SER A 186 29.60 -39.35 5.60
CA SER A 186 29.25 -37.99 6.00
C SER A 186 29.13 -37.11 4.76
N VAL A 187 27.96 -36.49 4.56
CA VAL A 187 27.69 -35.61 3.40
C VAL A 187 27.30 -34.24 3.93
N PHE A 188 27.95 -33.20 3.43
CA PHE A 188 27.56 -31.84 3.76
C PHE A 188 26.26 -31.47 3.03
N VAL A 189 25.26 -31.01 3.80
CA VAL A 189 23.96 -30.55 3.28
C VAL A 189 23.90 -29.04 3.45
N PRO A 190 23.85 -28.26 2.34
CA PRO A 190 23.80 -26.81 2.43
C PRO A 190 22.47 -26.32 2.99
N GLY A 191 22.52 -25.36 3.90
CA GLY A 191 21.37 -24.67 4.46
C GLY A 191 20.80 -23.61 3.49
N PRO A 192 19.66 -22.99 3.85
CA PRO A 192 18.95 -22.05 2.97
C PRO A 192 19.80 -20.84 2.53
N LEU A 193 20.60 -20.28 3.43
CA LEU A 193 21.45 -19.13 3.09
C LEU A 193 22.54 -19.53 2.09
N LEU A 194 23.21 -20.66 2.30
CA LEU A 194 24.24 -21.13 1.38
C LEU A 194 23.67 -21.56 0.04
N ARG A 195 22.48 -22.18 0.01
CA ARG A 195 21.78 -22.47 -1.25
C ARG A 195 21.47 -21.21 -2.03
N ALA A 196 20.89 -20.19 -1.36
CA ALA A 196 20.61 -18.91 -1.99
C ALA A 196 21.87 -18.27 -2.60
N MET A 197 23.01 -18.32 -1.89
CA MET A 197 24.31 -17.83 -2.38
C MET A 197 24.77 -18.57 -3.64
N THR A 198 24.64 -19.91 -3.66
CA THR A 198 25.13 -20.74 -4.78
C THR A 198 24.18 -20.69 -5.98
N GLU A 199 22.89 -20.53 -5.76
CA GLU A 199 21.86 -20.50 -6.81
C GLU A 199 21.61 -19.09 -7.35
N GLY A 200 22.17 -18.06 -6.73
CA GLY A 200 21.94 -16.66 -7.12
C GLY A 200 20.51 -16.20 -6.83
N ARG A 201 19.95 -16.61 -5.70
CA ARG A 201 18.59 -16.24 -5.26
C ARG A 201 18.64 -15.26 -4.10
N PRO A 202 17.69 -14.35 -3.97
CA PRO A 202 17.54 -13.53 -2.76
C PRO A 202 17.25 -14.39 -1.53
N VAL A 203 17.72 -13.96 -0.36
CA VAL A 203 17.33 -14.51 0.92
C VAL A 203 16.66 -13.44 1.77
N ILE A 204 15.54 -13.77 2.38
CA ILE A 204 14.85 -12.91 3.33
C ILE A 204 15.10 -13.44 4.74
N LEU A 205 15.76 -12.61 5.56
CA LEU A 205 15.93 -12.84 6.99
C LEU A 205 14.81 -12.09 7.72
N ASP A 206 13.71 -12.80 7.98
CA ASP A 206 12.53 -12.21 8.62
C ASP A 206 12.72 -12.15 10.13
N GLU A 207 12.32 -11.02 10.75
CA GLU A 207 12.50 -10.76 12.18
C GLU A 207 13.95 -10.96 12.67
N ILE A 208 14.90 -10.34 11.98
CA ILE A 208 16.34 -10.48 12.26
C ILE A 208 16.69 -10.17 13.74
N ASN A 209 15.93 -9.30 14.39
CA ASN A 209 16.10 -8.96 15.81
C ASN A 209 15.63 -10.05 16.79
N ALA A 210 14.99 -11.12 16.31
CA ALA A 210 14.70 -12.32 17.09
C ALA A 210 15.80 -13.40 16.97
N MET A 211 16.82 -13.16 16.13
CA MET A 211 17.93 -14.10 15.92
C MET A 211 18.99 -13.98 17.03
N PRO A 212 19.67 -15.09 17.37
CA PRO A 212 20.67 -15.08 18.45
C PRO A 212 21.86 -14.15 18.12
N PRO A 213 22.44 -13.49 19.13
CA PRO A 213 23.57 -12.58 18.95
C PRO A 213 24.80 -13.20 18.27
N GLU A 214 25.03 -14.48 18.49
CA GLU A 214 26.13 -15.24 17.88
C GLU A 214 25.99 -15.34 16.37
N PHE A 215 24.77 -15.63 15.90
CA PHE A 215 24.48 -15.61 14.47
C PHE A 215 24.59 -14.20 13.88
N LEU A 216 24.09 -13.18 14.56
CA LEU A 216 24.17 -11.79 14.12
C LEU A 216 25.62 -11.30 13.97
N LYS A 217 26.55 -11.73 14.83
CA LYS A 217 27.99 -11.45 14.67
C LYS A 217 28.56 -12.08 13.41
N ARG A 218 28.16 -13.29 13.08
CA ARG A 218 28.58 -13.95 11.84
C ARG A 218 27.95 -13.29 10.61
N LEU A 219 26.71 -12.88 10.69
CA LEU A 219 25.99 -12.18 9.63
C LEU A 219 26.67 -10.87 9.26
N ASN A 220 27.27 -10.14 10.21
CA ASN A 220 28.07 -8.94 9.92
C ASN A 220 29.12 -9.14 8.84
N ARG A 221 29.77 -10.31 8.80
CA ARG A 221 30.76 -10.65 7.77
C ARG A 221 30.08 -11.02 6.46
N ILE A 222 28.99 -11.76 6.53
CA ILE A 222 28.23 -12.20 5.35
C ILE A 222 27.62 -11.00 4.60
N LEU A 223 27.14 -10.00 5.31
CA LEU A 223 26.56 -8.77 4.72
C LEU A 223 27.59 -7.94 3.90
N GLN A 224 28.86 -8.21 4.01
CA GLN A 224 29.92 -7.55 3.21
C GLN A 224 30.16 -8.24 1.88
N LEU A 225 29.74 -9.49 1.73
CA LEU A 225 29.95 -10.27 0.53
C LEU A 225 28.97 -9.88 -0.57
N ARG A 226 29.44 -9.92 -1.81
CA ARG A 226 28.68 -9.57 -3.01
C ARG A 226 28.73 -10.72 -4.03
N PRO A 227 27.85 -10.74 -5.01
CA PRO A 227 27.99 -11.62 -6.17
C PRO A 227 29.38 -11.51 -6.78
N GLY A 228 30.04 -12.66 -7.00
CA GLY A 228 31.43 -12.74 -7.45
C GLY A 228 32.45 -12.93 -6.33
N ASP A 229 32.11 -12.65 -5.07
CA ASP A 229 32.98 -12.94 -3.93
C ASP A 229 32.98 -14.44 -3.58
N THR A 230 33.94 -14.86 -2.78
CA THR A 230 34.07 -16.24 -2.31
C THR A 230 33.85 -16.30 -0.79
N LEU A 231 32.89 -17.13 -0.38
CA LEU A 231 32.70 -17.50 1.01
C LEU A 231 33.43 -18.80 1.33
N HIS A 232 34.29 -18.79 2.38
CA HIS A 232 34.85 -20.01 2.93
C HIS A 232 33.95 -20.60 4.00
N VAL A 233 33.31 -21.75 3.70
CA VAL A 233 32.31 -22.41 4.55
C VAL A 233 33.01 -23.17 5.64
N GLN A 234 33.06 -22.62 6.85
CA GLN A 234 33.75 -23.24 8.00
C GLN A 234 33.14 -24.60 8.38
N GLU A 235 31.80 -24.72 8.22
CA GLU A 235 31.03 -25.94 8.47
C GLU A 235 31.35 -27.08 7.50
N ASP A 236 31.99 -26.78 6.35
CA ASP A 236 32.45 -27.74 5.33
C ASP A 236 33.94 -27.61 5.13
N ALA A 237 34.68 -27.74 6.23
CA ALA A 237 36.16 -27.73 6.26
C ALA A 237 36.81 -26.56 5.49
N GLY A 238 36.17 -25.42 5.45
CA GLY A 238 36.68 -24.23 4.76
C GLY A 238 36.51 -24.25 3.24
N ARG A 239 35.64 -25.11 2.71
CA ARG A 239 35.41 -25.19 1.25
C ARG A 239 35.01 -23.81 0.69
N PRO A 240 35.70 -23.34 -0.38
CA PRO A 240 35.35 -22.09 -1.03
C PRO A 240 34.05 -22.26 -1.85
N VAL A 241 33.13 -21.29 -1.69
CA VAL A 241 31.89 -21.21 -2.45
C VAL A 241 31.77 -19.83 -3.09
N LEU A 242 31.68 -19.80 -4.41
CA LEU A 242 31.47 -18.59 -5.18
C LEU A 242 30.01 -18.12 -5.02
N ILE A 243 29.80 -16.84 -4.71
CA ILE A 243 28.47 -16.25 -4.61
C ILE A 243 27.97 -15.91 -6.03
N ALA A 244 26.86 -16.51 -6.40
CA ALA A 244 26.28 -16.35 -7.73
C ALA A 244 25.58 -15.00 -7.90
N HIS A 245 25.51 -14.53 -9.14
CA HIS A 245 24.71 -13.34 -9.49
C HIS A 245 23.23 -13.54 -9.17
N GLY A 246 22.57 -12.50 -8.66
CA GLY A 246 21.18 -12.53 -8.19
C GLY A 246 21.05 -12.79 -6.70
N PHE A 247 22.13 -13.15 -5.99
CA PHE A 247 22.11 -13.21 -4.53
C PHE A 247 22.03 -11.81 -3.93
N ALA A 248 21.09 -11.62 -3.02
CA ALA A 248 20.96 -10.43 -2.19
C ALA A 248 20.32 -10.80 -0.83
N ILE A 249 20.64 -10.04 0.22
CA ILE A 249 20.05 -10.22 1.55
C ILE A 249 19.05 -9.10 1.80
N LEU A 250 17.80 -9.48 2.06
CA LEU A 250 16.77 -8.59 2.56
C LEU A 250 16.44 -8.99 3.98
N ALA A 251 16.59 -8.07 4.92
CA ALA A 251 16.25 -8.31 6.32
C ALA A 251 15.03 -7.51 6.74
N THR A 252 14.19 -8.06 7.61
CA THR A 252 13.12 -7.34 8.27
C THR A 252 13.37 -7.25 9.76
N ALA A 253 12.97 -6.14 10.37
CA ALA A 253 13.03 -5.95 11.82
C ALA A 253 11.79 -5.20 12.32
N ASN A 254 11.34 -5.56 13.51
CA ASN A 254 10.36 -4.77 14.21
C ASN A 254 11.01 -3.56 14.87
N GLU A 255 10.27 -2.46 15.00
CA GLU A 255 10.79 -1.26 15.62
C GLU A 255 11.11 -1.50 17.10
N GLN A 256 12.29 -1.10 17.51
CA GLN A 256 12.77 -1.30 18.89
C GLN A 256 12.32 -0.12 19.75
N THR A 257 11.20 -0.29 20.44
CA THR A 257 10.78 0.65 21.47
C THR A 257 10.97 0.05 22.87
N PRO A 258 11.30 0.85 23.90
CA PRO A 258 11.58 0.32 25.24
C PRO A 258 10.44 -0.49 25.86
N HIS A 259 9.21 -0.30 25.39
CA HIS A 259 7.99 -0.85 25.98
C HIS A 259 7.34 -1.96 25.16
N ARG A 260 7.78 -2.15 23.91
CA ARG A 260 7.25 -3.17 23.00
C ARG A 260 8.28 -4.24 22.70
N TYR A 261 7.79 -5.41 22.29
CA TYR A 261 8.62 -6.52 21.82
C TYR A 261 9.61 -7.01 22.89
N ARG A 262 9.11 -7.25 24.10
CA ARG A 262 9.89 -7.88 25.17
C ARG A 262 10.47 -9.21 24.69
N GLY A 263 11.78 -9.40 24.83
CA GLY A 263 12.48 -10.60 24.39
C GLY A 263 13.13 -10.48 23.00
N LEU A 264 13.06 -9.32 22.34
CA LEU A 264 13.87 -9.05 21.15
C LEU A 264 15.15 -8.31 21.54
N ASP A 265 16.27 -8.78 21.03
CA ASP A 265 17.55 -8.10 21.23
C ASP A 265 17.65 -6.87 20.32
N ARG A 266 18.33 -5.83 20.82
CA ARG A 266 18.68 -4.67 20.00
C ARG A 266 19.71 -5.07 18.96
N LEU A 267 19.43 -4.75 17.70
CA LEU A 267 20.46 -4.87 16.66
C LEU A 267 21.64 -3.96 17.02
N SER A 268 22.84 -4.50 16.96
CA SER A 268 24.04 -3.70 17.22
C SER A 268 24.17 -2.57 16.18
N ALA A 269 24.73 -1.43 16.60
CA ALA A 269 25.01 -0.34 15.67
C ALA A 269 25.91 -0.77 14.52
N GLU A 270 26.84 -1.71 14.76
CA GLU A 270 27.68 -2.29 13.74
C GLU A 270 26.85 -3.00 12.66
N LEU A 271 25.90 -3.86 13.07
CA LEU A 271 25.02 -4.58 12.14
C LEU A 271 24.14 -3.61 11.32
N VAL A 272 23.53 -2.63 11.99
CA VAL A 272 22.71 -1.61 11.32
C VAL A 272 23.54 -0.82 10.30
N ASN A 273 24.79 -0.47 10.63
CA ASN A 273 25.69 0.24 9.72
C ASN A 273 26.06 -0.58 8.48
N ARG A 274 25.93 -1.92 8.50
CA ARG A 274 26.18 -2.75 7.29
C ARG A 274 25.08 -2.58 6.23
N PHE A 275 23.88 -2.27 6.65
CA PHE A 275 22.78 -1.91 5.74
C PHE A 275 22.90 -0.45 5.27
N GLY A 276 23.44 0.43 6.12
CA GLY A 276 23.74 1.83 5.81
C GLY A 276 22.54 2.58 5.21
N ALA A 277 22.73 3.15 4.03
CA ALA A 277 21.70 3.90 3.30
C ALA A 277 20.56 3.02 2.76
N ASN A 278 20.70 1.70 2.80
CA ASN A 278 19.68 0.76 2.35
C ASN A 278 18.78 0.27 3.51
N SER A 279 18.62 1.08 4.54
CA SER A 279 17.68 0.85 5.63
C SER A 279 16.43 1.70 5.42
N TYR A 280 15.31 1.07 5.21
CA TYR A 280 14.05 1.73 4.89
C TYR A 280 13.03 1.48 6.01
N ARG A 281 12.33 2.55 6.42
CA ARG A 281 11.23 2.42 7.36
C ARG A 281 9.93 2.18 6.60
N VAL A 282 9.23 1.11 6.94
CA VAL A 282 7.92 0.76 6.39
C VAL A 282 6.85 1.16 7.41
N HIS A 283 6.13 2.23 7.11
CA HIS A 283 5.04 2.73 7.94
C HIS A 283 3.71 2.03 7.61
N TYR A 284 2.74 2.18 8.51
CA TYR A 284 1.36 1.84 8.20
C TYR A 284 0.81 2.73 7.08
N PRO A 285 -0.25 2.27 6.38
CA PRO A 285 -0.96 3.10 5.42
C PRO A 285 -1.38 4.45 6.02
N ASP A 286 -1.37 5.49 5.19
CA ASP A 286 -1.76 6.86 5.58
C ASP A 286 -0.90 7.45 6.72
N ALA A 287 0.32 6.99 6.93
CA ALA A 287 1.20 7.51 7.97
C ALA A 287 1.49 9.00 7.76
N GLY A 288 1.47 9.76 8.85
CA GLY A 288 1.74 11.21 8.83
C GLY A 288 0.54 12.08 8.43
N LEU A 289 -0.63 11.50 8.18
CA LEU A 289 -1.85 12.28 7.99
C LEU A 289 -2.39 12.80 9.33
N ASP A 290 -2.97 13.99 9.28
CA ASP A 290 -3.68 14.57 10.43
C ASP A 290 -4.91 13.73 10.80
N TYR A 291 -5.32 13.83 12.07
CA TYR A 291 -6.48 13.10 12.59
C TYR A 291 -7.76 13.29 11.75
N VAL A 292 -8.01 14.48 11.24
CA VAL A 292 -9.22 14.80 10.46
C VAL A 292 -9.13 14.37 8.99
N ALA A 293 -7.93 14.05 8.48
CA ALA A 293 -7.73 13.67 7.09
C ALA A 293 -8.42 12.35 6.73
N PHE A 294 -8.82 12.20 5.48
CA PHE A 294 -9.43 10.96 5.00
C PHE A 294 -8.33 9.92 4.69
N PRO A 295 -8.38 8.72 5.30
CA PRO A 295 -7.35 7.70 5.14
C PRO A 295 -7.54 6.93 3.82
N THR A 296 -6.98 7.44 2.73
CA THR A 296 -7.21 6.91 1.38
C THR A 296 -6.62 5.53 1.16
N GLU A 297 -5.43 5.24 1.71
CA GLU A 297 -4.78 3.94 1.57
C GLU A 297 -5.49 2.86 2.38
N ASN A 298 -5.89 3.15 3.63
CA ASN A 298 -6.71 2.24 4.44
C ASN A 298 -8.10 2.01 3.81
N ALA A 299 -8.70 3.05 3.22
CA ALA A 299 -9.98 2.91 2.52
C ALA A 299 -9.84 2.04 1.26
N LEU A 300 -8.76 2.22 0.49
CA LEU A 300 -8.46 1.38 -0.67
C LEU A 300 -8.22 -0.08 -0.26
N LEU A 301 -7.46 -0.30 0.82
CA LEU A 301 -7.21 -1.62 1.37
C LEU A 301 -8.50 -2.31 1.82
N ALA A 302 -9.36 -1.59 2.54
CA ALA A 302 -10.65 -2.09 3.00
C ALA A 302 -11.56 -2.46 1.82
N ALA A 303 -11.66 -1.59 0.82
CA ALA A 303 -12.43 -1.85 -0.38
C ALA A 303 -11.89 -3.03 -1.19
N ALA A 304 -10.57 -3.09 -1.42
CA ALA A 304 -9.91 -4.18 -2.15
C ALA A 304 -10.12 -5.55 -1.48
N ALA A 305 -10.23 -5.61 -0.15
CA ALA A 305 -10.50 -6.84 0.58
C ALA A 305 -11.89 -7.43 0.33
N VAL A 306 -12.88 -6.61 -0.03
CA VAL A 306 -14.28 -7.05 -0.14
C VAL A 306 -14.85 -7.02 -1.55
N VAL A 307 -14.32 -6.20 -2.47
CA VAL A 307 -14.81 -6.15 -3.85
C VAL A 307 -14.67 -7.49 -4.57
N ASP A 308 -15.53 -7.74 -5.53
CA ASP A 308 -15.43 -8.91 -6.42
C ASP A 308 -14.38 -8.69 -7.52
N ASP A 309 -14.25 -9.63 -8.45
CA ASP A 309 -13.30 -9.56 -9.56
C ASP A 309 -13.62 -8.48 -10.60
N ARG A 310 -14.82 -7.91 -10.52
CA ARG A 310 -15.26 -6.78 -11.34
C ARG A 310 -15.03 -5.42 -10.66
N GLY A 311 -14.59 -5.43 -9.39
CA GLY A 311 -14.45 -4.23 -8.56
C GLY A 311 -15.74 -3.77 -7.93
N ALA A 312 -16.80 -4.59 -7.94
CA ALA A 312 -18.08 -4.27 -7.32
C ALA A 312 -18.10 -4.69 -5.85
N LEU A 313 -18.72 -3.87 -5.02
CA LEU A 313 -18.95 -4.18 -3.60
C LEU A 313 -20.10 -5.20 -3.45
N PRO A 314 -20.02 -6.15 -2.50
CA PRO A 314 -21.15 -6.97 -2.13
C PRO A 314 -22.32 -6.11 -1.65
N ALA A 315 -23.55 -6.47 -2.02
CA ALA A 315 -24.75 -5.73 -1.62
C ALA A 315 -24.96 -5.65 -0.09
N SER A 316 -24.30 -6.55 0.67
CA SER A 316 -24.34 -6.58 2.14
C SER A 316 -23.37 -5.60 2.82
N ILE A 317 -22.51 -4.92 2.07
CA ILE A 317 -21.48 -4.01 2.61
C ILE A 317 -21.69 -2.62 2.02
N ASP A 318 -22.00 -1.67 2.89
CA ASP A 318 -22.14 -0.26 2.54
C ASP A 318 -20.78 0.43 2.47
N VAL A 319 -20.64 1.37 1.54
CA VAL A 319 -19.45 2.23 1.38
C VAL A 319 -19.16 3.02 2.65
N ASP A 320 -20.19 3.58 3.29
CA ASP A 320 -20.05 4.31 4.55
C ASP A 320 -19.47 3.43 5.67
N VAL A 321 -19.93 2.19 5.75
CA VAL A 321 -19.40 1.23 6.73
C VAL A 321 -17.92 0.93 6.47
N LEU A 322 -17.51 0.75 5.20
CA LEU A 322 -16.11 0.55 4.85
C LEU A 322 -15.25 1.78 5.19
N GLN A 323 -15.74 2.98 4.93
CA GLN A 323 -15.03 4.21 5.27
C GLN A 323 -14.81 4.32 6.78
N ARG A 324 -15.82 4.01 7.59
CA ARG A 324 -15.74 4.00 9.06
C ARG A 324 -14.76 2.95 9.59
N VAL A 325 -14.74 1.74 9.00
CA VAL A 325 -13.75 0.70 9.36
C VAL A 325 -12.33 1.13 8.99
N ALA A 326 -12.14 1.69 7.79
CA ALA A 326 -10.85 2.21 7.36
C ALA A 326 -10.35 3.34 8.29
N ARG A 327 -11.28 4.20 8.72
CA ARG A 327 -10.98 5.26 9.71
C ARG A 327 -10.58 4.69 11.06
N ALA A 328 -11.29 3.67 11.56
CA ALA A 328 -10.93 2.99 12.80
C ALA A 328 -9.52 2.34 12.69
N ALA A 329 -9.23 1.70 11.56
CA ALA A 329 -7.92 1.12 11.30
C ALA A 329 -6.82 2.19 11.30
N PHE A 330 -6.99 3.27 10.55
CA PHE A 330 -6.08 4.41 10.51
C PHE A 330 -5.78 4.95 11.91
N ILE A 331 -6.81 5.29 12.69
CA ILE A 331 -6.63 5.86 14.03
C ILE A 331 -5.87 4.86 14.92
N SER A 332 -6.23 3.57 14.91
CA SER A 332 -5.56 2.57 15.73
C SER A 332 -4.09 2.40 15.33
N GLN A 333 -3.78 2.46 14.04
CA GLN A 333 -2.42 2.36 13.52
C GLN A 333 -1.56 3.56 13.92
N GLN A 334 -2.11 4.79 13.83
CA GLN A 334 -1.40 5.99 14.24
C GLN A 334 -1.16 6.03 15.76
N VAL A 335 -2.18 5.69 16.56
CA VAL A 335 -2.06 5.59 18.03
C VAL A 335 -1.04 4.51 18.43
N PHE A 336 -1.01 3.38 17.72
CA PHE A 336 -0.01 2.33 17.93
C PHE A 336 1.38 2.80 17.51
N ALA A 337 1.54 3.50 16.42
CA ALA A 337 2.83 4.05 15.97
C ALA A 337 3.32 5.23 16.83
N GLY A 338 2.55 5.65 17.82
CA GLY A 338 2.92 6.75 18.71
C GLY A 338 2.69 8.12 18.10
N ALA A 339 1.73 8.27 17.20
CA ALA A 339 1.38 9.58 16.67
C ALA A 339 0.92 10.53 17.79
N HIS A 340 1.43 11.74 17.72
CA HIS A 340 1.07 12.85 18.61
C HIS A 340 0.33 13.91 17.79
N GLY A 341 -0.53 14.68 18.43
CA GLY A 341 -1.26 15.78 17.81
C GLY A 341 -2.74 15.75 18.11
N GLU A 342 -3.40 16.83 17.74
CA GLU A 342 -4.80 17.07 18.03
C GLU A 342 -5.68 15.92 17.51
N GLY A 343 -6.45 15.32 18.42
CA GLY A 343 -7.33 14.18 18.13
C GLY A 343 -6.75 12.80 18.48
N PHE A 344 -5.46 12.53 18.30
CA PHE A 344 -4.85 11.24 18.69
C PHE A 344 -4.60 11.16 20.19
N GLU A 345 -4.33 12.28 20.84
CA GLU A 345 -4.06 12.38 22.29
C GLU A 345 -5.22 11.85 23.14
N ALA A 346 -6.45 11.93 22.65
CA ALA A 346 -7.64 11.39 23.33
C ALA A 346 -7.56 9.87 23.59
N PHE A 347 -6.71 9.16 22.86
CA PHE A 347 -6.52 7.71 22.99
C PHE A 347 -5.29 7.31 23.80
N VAL A 348 -4.57 8.28 24.35
CA VAL A 348 -3.39 8.06 25.21
C VAL A 348 -3.75 8.41 26.63
N SER A 349 -3.65 7.47 27.58
CA SER A 349 -3.91 7.76 29.00
C SER A 349 -2.86 8.73 29.55
N THR A 350 -3.22 9.52 30.59
CA THR A 350 -2.33 10.50 31.22
C THR A 350 -1.01 9.86 31.69
N ASP A 351 -1.08 8.65 32.26
CA ASP A 351 0.12 7.93 32.73
C ASP A 351 1.04 7.58 31.56
N ARG A 352 0.48 7.14 30.43
CA ARG A 352 1.26 6.84 29.21
C ARG A 352 1.83 8.09 28.57
N GLN A 353 1.10 9.21 28.61
CA GLN A 353 1.63 10.51 28.14
C GLN A 353 2.85 10.96 28.96
N ILE A 354 2.79 10.83 30.29
CA ILE A 354 3.91 11.17 31.18
C ILE A 354 5.12 10.28 30.90
N ASP A 355 4.90 8.98 30.69
CA ASP A 355 5.96 8.00 30.42
C ASP A 355 6.46 8.03 28.96
N GLY A 356 5.89 8.88 28.09
CA GLY A 356 6.20 8.89 26.65
C GLY A 356 5.82 7.60 25.92
N ARG A 357 4.78 6.87 26.40
CA ARG A 357 4.33 5.60 25.85
C ARG A 357 3.19 5.83 24.87
N PRO A 358 3.08 5.00 23.82
CA PRO A 358 1.96 5.10 22.88
C PRO A 358 0.63 4.68 23.51
N GLY A 359 -0.47 5.10 22.90
CA GLY A 359 -1.80 4.73 23.37
C GLY A 359 -2.15 3.23 23.22
N LEU A 360 -1.50 2.55 22.28
CA LEU A 360 -1.59 1.10 22.09
C LEU A 360 -0.18 0.48 22.14
N GLU A 361 -0.01 -0.68 22.76
CA GLU A 361 1.30 -1.31 22.95
C GLU A 361 1.45 -2.69 22.30
N GLU A 362 0.43 -3.53 22.37
CA GLU A 362 0.50 -4.94 21.91
C GLU A 362 -0.43 -5.23 20.75
N SER A 363 -1.57 -4.52 20.66
CA SER A 363 -2.63 -4.82 19.71
C SER A 363 -3.04 -3.62 18.89
N VAL A 364 -3.25 -3.85 17.60
CA VAL A 364 -3.62 -2.82 16.62
C VAL A 364 -4.48 -3.42 15.52
N LEU A 365 -5.38 -2.64 14.93
CA LEU A 365 -6.08 -3.02 13.70
C LEU A 365 -5.13 -2.80 12.50
N ALA A 366 -4.05 -3.59 12.47
CA ALA A 366 -3.05 -3.55 11.42
C ALA A 366 -3.64 -3.91 10.04
N PRO A 367 -2.99 -3.56 8.92
CA PRO A 367 -3.43 -3.92 7.57
C PRO A 367 -3.81 -5.40 7.41
N ARG A 368 -2.97 -6.31 7.91
CA ARG A 368 -3.24 -7.76 7.90
C ARG A 368 -4.52 -8.12 8.65
N THR A 369 -4.74 -7.54 9.82
CA THR A 369 -5.92 -7.77 10.66
C THR A 369 -7.17 -7.21 10.01
N LEU A 370 -7.11 -6.01 9.45
CA LEU A 370 -8.19 -5.37 8.72
C LEU A 370 -8.64 -6.24 7.54
N VAL A 371 -7.71 -6.69 6.72
CA VAL A 371 -7.99 -7.55 5.56
C VAL A 371 -8.61 -8.88 6.01
N ALA A 372 -8.05 -9.55 7.03
CA ALA A 372 -8.58 -10.81 7.53
C ALA A 372 -10.01 -10.68 8.08
N LEU A 373 -10.28 -9.58 8.80
CA LEU A 373 -11.61 -9.26 9.32
C LEU A 373 -12.61 -9.06 8.17
N LEU A 374 -12.25 -8.28 7.17
CA LEU A 374 -13.11 -7.98 6.03
C LEU A 374 -13.33 -9.20 5.12
N HIS A 375 -12.31 -10.04 4.89
CA HIS A 375 -12.46 -11.31 4.20
C HIS A 375 -13.45 -12.25 4.92
N LYS A 376 -13.40 -12.29 6.26
CA LYS A 376 -14.34 -13.08 7.06
C LYS A 376 -15.78 -12.59 6.88
N VAL A 377 -15.99 -11.27 6.84
CA VAL A 377 -17.31 -10.68 6.61
C VAL A 377 -17.79 -10.98 5.19
N ALA A 378 -16.98 -10.69 4.17
CA ALA A 378 -17.34 -10.91 2.77
C ALA A 378 -17.60 -12.39 2.45
N GLY A 379 -16.80 -13.29 3.02
CA GLY A 379 -16.94 -14.75 2.83
C GLY A 379 -18.09 -15.40 3.62
N SER A 380 -18.73 -14.66 4.52
CA SER A 380 -19.77 -15.22 5.42
C SER A 380 -21.17 -15.28 4.81
N ALA A 381 -21.36 -14.79 3.58
CA ALA A 381 -22.68 -14.66 2.94
C ALA A 381 -23.72 -13.93 3.82
N GLY A 382 -23.26 -12.93 4.58
CA GLY A 382 -24.11 -12.10 5.45
C GLY A 382 -24.36 -12.64 6.86
N THR A 383 -23.82 -13.80 7.22
CA THR A 383 -23.97 -14.38 8.59
C THR A 383 -23.10 -13.66 9.62
N VAL A 384 -22.00 -13.02 9.20
CA VAL A 384 -21.12 -12.23 10.07
C VAL A 384 -21.16 -10.78 9.61
N THR A 385 -21.68 -9.90 10.45
CA THR A 385 -21.66 -8.46 10.22
C THR A 385 -20.27 -7.89 10.57
N ILE A 386 -19.96 -6.71 10.05
CA ILE A 386 -18.72 -5.99 10.39
C ILE A 386 -18.65 -5.71 11.89
N GLU A 387 -19.76 -5.29 12.51
CA GLU A 387 -19.83 -5.04 13.96
C GLU A 387 -19.51 -6.30 14.76
N ARG A 388 -20.07 -7.45 14.38
CA ARG A 388 -19.77 -8.71 15.06
C ARG A 388 -18.30 -9.11 14.89
N ALA A 389 -17.72 -8.89 13.70
CA ALA A 389 -16.31 -9.17 13.45
C ALA A 389 -15.38 -8.25 14.28
N LEU A 390 -15.71 -6.96 14.37
CA LEU A 390 -15.00 -5.99 15.21
C LEU A 390 -15.14 -6.31 16.69
N THR A 391 -16.34 -6.68 17.17
CA THR A 391 -16.55 -7.14 18.56
C THR A 391 -15.62 -8.32 18.89
N ARG A 392 -15.58 -9.33 18.02
CA ARG A 392 -14.71 -10.51 18.23
C ARG A 392 -13.23 -10.15 18.19
N PHE A 393 -12.84 -9.20 17.34
CA PHE A 393 -11.47 -8.71 17.33
C PHE A 393 -11.10 -8.06 18.68
N VAL A 394 -11.94 -7.16 19.18
CA VAL A 394 -11.72 -6.46 20.46
C VAL A 394 -11.72 -7.44 21.63
N GLU A 395 -12.66 -8.39 21.69
CA GLU A 395 -12.72 -9.45 22.72
C GLU A 395 -11.44 -10.29 22.75
N GLY A 396 -10.85 -10.54 21.58
CA GLY A 396 -9.61 -11.33 21.43
C GLY A 396 -8.34 -10.61 21.88
N VAL A 397 -8.39 -9.29 22.13
CA VAL A 397 -7.22 -8.53 22.61
C VAL A 397 -6.91 -8.90 24.05
N MET A 398 -5.73 -9.44 24.30
CA MET A 398 -5.33 -9.92 25.65
C MET A 398 -4.98 -8.76 26.57
N HIS A 399 -4.27 -7.73 26.05
CA HIS A 399 -3.88 -6.56 26.83
C HIS A 399 -5.10 -5.71 27.17
N ARG A 400 -5.40 -5.54 28.46
CA ARG A 400 -6.64 -4.90 28.94
C ARG A 400 -6.78 -3.45 28.50
N GLU A 401 -5.70 -2.69 28.58
CA GLU A 401 -5.72 -1.26 28.23
C GLU A 401 -5.89 -1.09 26.70
N ASP A 402 -5.18 -1.87 25.90
CA ASP A 402 -5.32 -1.82 24.45
C ASP A 402 -6.75 -2.19 24.02
N ARG A 403 -7.37 -3.17 24.72
CA ARG A 403 -8.78 -3.54 24.48
C ARG A 403 -9.71 -2.35 24.69
N ARG A 404 -9.51 -1.57 25.77
CA ARG A 404 -10.31 -0.37 26.05
C ARG A 404 -10.11 0.69 24.97
N VAL A 405 -8.85 0.99 24.62
CA VAL A 405 -8.52 1.99 23.60
C VAL A 405 -9.07 1.59 22.24
N LEU A 406 -8.91 0.35 21.81
CA LEU A 406 -9.47 -0.15 20.56
C LEU A 406 -11.02 -0.09 20.56
N ALA A 407 -11.67 -0.44 21.68
CA ALA A 407 -13.11 -0.27 21.81
C ALA A 407 -13.52 1.19 21.65
N MET A 408 -12.82 2.13 22.30
CA MET A 408 -13.09 3.56 22.17
C MET A 408 -12.93 4.05 20.73
N ILE A 409 -11.86 3.66 20.04
CA ILE A 409 -11.61 4.03 18.64
C ILE A 409 -12.76 3.53 17.76
N ILE A 410 -13.13 2.25 17.87
CA ILE A 410 -14.15 1.60 17.04
C ILE A 410 -15.54 2.20 17.32
N GLN A 411 -15.88 2.39 18.60
CA GLN A 411 -17.14 3.02 18.99
C GLN A 411 -17.22 4.48 18.56
N GLY A 412 -16.10 5.22 18.60
CA GLY A 412 -16.00 6.58 18.08
C GLY A 412 -16.28 6.69 16.58
N GLN A 413 -16.15 5.59 15.82
CA GLN A 413 -16.56 5.50 14.41
C GLN A 413 -18.04 5.02 14.25
N GLY A 414 -18.81 4.98 15.32
CA GLY A 414 -20.25 4.66 15.28
C GLY A 414 -20.58 3.16 15.22
N PHE A 415 -19.63 2.27 15.51
CA PHE A 415 -19.90 0.84 15.64
C PHE A 415 -20.37 0.49 17.06
N ARG A 416 -21.32 -0.43 17.15
CA ARG A 416 -21.78 -0.96 18.43
C ARG A 416 -21.02 -2.26 18.73
N LEU A 417 -20.25 -2.23 19.79
CA LEU A 417 -19.60 -3.43 20.32
C LEU A 417 -20.54 -4.06 21.35
N GLY A 418 -20.96 -5.29 21.08
CA GLY A 418 -21.90 -6.03 21.94
C GLY A 418 -21.22 -6.62 23.17
#